data_fbaa37df339222d6e0442f26cdf45c47
#
_entry.id   fbaa37df339222d6e0442f26cdf45c47
#
_cell.length_a   1.000
_cell.length_b   1.000
_cell.length_c   1.000
_cell.angle_alpha   90.00
_cell.angle_beta   90.00
_cell.angle_gamma   90.00
#
_symmetry.space_group_name_H-M   'P 1'
#
loop_
_entity.id
_entity.type
_entity.pdbx_description
1 polymer ?
#
loop_
_entity_poly.entity_id
_entity_poly.type
_entity_poly.pdbx_seq_one_letter_code
_entity_poly.pdbx_strand_id
1 'polypeptide(L)'
;MDMIISLILIVFPMLMYLVFSCYNILMNNRMRRVLLIMTICTSFYLSLNIDIGYKEVMIFCNIPILICYLKKEWMLGVILSILAIFNGYVKYDINIYIMIVKFLGYLICYFSLRKRKDFNSLFLKISAVIQGFFISFEYFMRTDNGIDSILKLFMDTIMIYFMTFFCLYLFRLGERITCLYIDMNKIKEENKLKNSLFKLTHEIKNPLAVCKGYIDMINLDDIDKSKRYIGIIKNEIDRSLNIMNDFMDYSKIKINRELFDMVVLLDEIYDNFKILIDNKNIHFNYNNKYEEIYVMGDYERLKQVFVNIIKNSIEAINNKGNIDIIVEKNDKIVEVIVQDNGIGMNEDELSNVKTMFYTTKRDGTGLGVSLSNEIVMAHGGDIIYKSRQGEGTECIVNLPL
;
A
#
# COMPACT_ATOMS: atom_id res chain seq x y z
N MET A 1 28.91 12.70 -29.95
CA MET A 1 28.58 13.07 -28.58
C MET A 1 27.10 13.45 -28.46
N ASP A 2 26.60 14.24 -29.39
CA ASP A 2 25.22 14.77 -29.37
C ASP A 2 24.13 13.69 -29.49
N MET A 3 24.37 12.61 -30.26
CA MET A 3 23.46 11.49 -30.43
C MET A 3 23.26 10.68 -29.12
N ILE A 4 24.29 10.51 -28.32
CA ILE A 4 24.21 9.82 -27.02
C ILE A 4 23.44 10.67 -26.02
N ILE A 5 23.67 11.99 -26.00
CA ILE A 5 22.96 12.93 -25.13
C ILE A 5 21.47 12.92 -25.46
N SER A 6 21.11 12.94 -26.73
CA SER A 6 19.73 12.88 -27.20
C SER A 6 19.02 11.61 -26.79
N LEU A 7 19.71 10.51 -26.90
CA LEU A 7 19.25 9.19 -26.50
C LEU A 7 18.98 9.14 -24.99
N ILE A 8 19.87 9.68 -24.18
CA ILE A 8 19.69 9.78 -22.72
C ILE A 8 18.48 10.66 -22.41
N LEU A 9 18.30 11.80 -23.08
CA LEU A 9 17.17 12.71 -22.86
C LEU A 9 15.81 12.06 -23.17
N ILE A 10 15.73 11.19 -24.18
CA ILE A 10 14.49 10.48 -24.51
C ILE A 10 14.17 9.36 -23.52
N VAL A 11 15.20 8.66 -23.05
CA VAL A 11 15.04 7.55 -22.09
C VAL A 11 14.80 8.07 -20.66
N PHE A 12 15.31 9.23 -20.32
CA PHE A 12 15.21 9.80 -18.98
C PHE A 12 13.77 9.90 -18.44
N PRO A 13 12.76 10.44 -19.17
CA PRO A 13 11.38 10.46 -18.70
C PRO A 13 10.83 9.05 -18.44
N MET A 14 11.26 8.06 -19.21
CA MET A 14 10.83 6.67 -19.05
C MET A 14 11.44 6.01 -17.82
N LEU A 15 12.70 6.32 -17.49
CA LEU A 15 13.33 5.92 -16.23
C LEU A 15 12.63 6.57 -15.04
N MET A 16 12.29 7.85 -15.13
CA MET A 16 11.52 8.55 -14.10
C MET A 16 10.14 7.93 -13.89
N TYR A 17 9.45 7.53 -14.96
CA TYR A 17 8.21 6.77 -14.87
C TYR A 17 8.39 5.47 -14.09
N LEU A 18 9.46 4.71 -14.37
CA LEU A 18 9.77 3.46 -13.71
C LEU A 18 10.00 3.68 -12.20
N VAL A 19 10.86 4.63 -11.85
CA VAL A 19 11.17 4.98 -10.44
C VAL A 19 9.88 5.41 -9.70
N PHE A 20 9.10 6.31 -10.30
CA PHE A 20 7.88 6.82 -9.67
C PHE A 20 6.79 5.73 -9.54
N SER A 21 6.65 4.87 -10.54
CA SER A 21 5.72 3.73 -10.52
C SER A 21 6.11 2.69 -9.46
N CYS A 22 7.41 2.47 -9.23
CA CYS A 22 7.91 1.59 -8.18
C CYS A 22 7.76 2.22 -6.78
N TYR A 23 7.95 3.54 -6.65
CA TYR A 23 7.79 4.24 -5.37
C TYR A 23 6.31 4.31 -4.93
N ASN A 24 5.39 4.62 -5.85
CA ASN A 24 3.96 4.72 -5.58
C ASN A 24 3.20 3.46 -6.03
N ILE A 25 3.51 2.32 -5.41
CA ILE A 25 2.94 1.01 -5.80
C ILE A 25 1.42 0.95 -5.65
N LEU A 26 0.86 1.67 -4.69
CA LEU A 26 -0.60 1.76 -4.43
C LEU A 26 -1.35 2.68 -5.41
N MET A 27 -0.66 3.24 -6.40
CA MET A 27 -1.30 4.11 -7.38
C MET A 27 -2.42 3.43 -8.17
N ASN A 28 -3.56 4.11 -8.25
CA ASN A 28 -4.70 3.67 -9.05
C ASN A 28 -4.31 3.56 -10.56
N ASN A 29 -4.91 2.60 -11.26
CA ASN A 29 -4.67 2.37 -12.70
C ASN A 29 -4.88 3.64 -13.55
N ARG A 30 -5.83 4.51 -13.18
CA ARG A 30 -6.06 5.79 -13.85
C ARG A 30 -4.86 6.73 -13.73
N MET A 31 -4.28 6.84 -12.54
CA MET A 31 -3.10 7.69 -12.29
C MET A 31 -1.87 7.15 -13.03
N ARG A 32 -1.66 5.83 -13.05
CA ARG A 32 -0.58 5.20 -13.81
C ARG A 32 -0.69 5.49 -15.31
N ARG A 33 -1.91 5.45 -15.86
CA ARG A 33 -2.15 5.78 -17.27
C ARG A 33 -1.85 7.25 -17.56
N VAL A 34 -2.26 8.19 -16.70
CA VAL A 34 -1.95 9.61 -16.85
C VAL A 34 -0.44 9.84 -16.81
N LEU A 35 0.26 9.23 -15.87
CA LEU A 35 1.72 9.32 -15.75
C LEU A 35 2.42 8.78 -17.00
N LEU A 36 1.97 7.65 -17.54
CA LEU A 36 2.47 7.08 -18.78
C LEU A 36 2.31 8.07 -19.94
N ILE A 37 1.14 8.66 -20.10
CA ILE A 37 0.86 9.64 -21.15
C ILE A 37 1.78 10.85 -21.01
N MET A 38 1.93 11.38 -19.80
CA MET A 38 2.85 12.50 -19.53
C MET A 38 4.29 12.18 -19.89
N THR A 39 4.78 11.00 -19.51
CA THR A 39 6.16 10.58 -19.84
C THR A 39 6.39 10.42 -21.34
N ILE A 40 5.41 9.90 -22.06
CA ILE A 40 5.50 9.79 -23.53
C ILE A 40 5.49 11.17 -24.18
N CYS A 41 4.62 12.09 -23.73
CA CYS A 41 4.56 13.45 -24.24
C CYS A 41 5.84 14.23 -23.95
N THR A 42 6.44 14.09 -22.76
CA THR A 42 7.71 14.75 -22.43
C THR A 42 8.88 14.19 -23.25
N SER A 43 8.94 12.87 -23.44
CA SER A 43 9.94 12.23 -24.32
C SER A 43 9.81 12.72 -25.76
N PHE A 44 8.57 12.84 -26.26
CA PHE A 44 8.31 13.37 -27.61
C PHE A 44 8.70 14.85 -27.72
N TYR A 45 8.32 15.68 -26.77
CA TYR A 45 8.71 17.09 -26.74
C TYR A 45 10.23 17.29 -26.73
N LEU A 46 10.94 16.52 -25.92
CA LEU A 46 12.40 16.54 -25.89
C LEU A 46 12.99 16.13 -27.25
N SER A 47 12.44 15.09 -27.89
CA SER A 47 12.91 14.65 -29.21
C SER A 47 12.73 15.69 -30.31
N LEU A 48 11.75 16.59 -30.20
CA LEU A 48 11.54 17.69 -31.16
C LEU A 48 12.50 18.87 -30.99
N ASN A 49 12.96 19.10 -29.76
CA ASN A 49 13.78 20.28 -29.38
C ASN A 49 15.28 20.00 -29.34
N ILE A 50 15.70 18.79 -29.62
CA ILE A 50 17.11 18.44 -29.72
C ILE A 50 17.67 19.05 -31.02
N ASP A 51 18.70 19.90 -30.89
CA ASP A 51 19.32 20.57 -32.01
C ASP A 51 20.45 19.71 -32.64
N ILE A 52 20.04 18.54 -33.11
CA ILE A 52 20.90 17.61 -33.85
C ILE A 52 20.33 17.54 -35.24
N GLY A 53 21.15 17.40 -36.24
CA GLY A 53 20.74 17.42 -37.62
C GLY A 53 19.37 16.75 -37.91
N TYR A 54 18.69 17.25 -38.90
CA TYR A 54 17.37 16.87 -39.35
C TYR A 54 17.05 15.36 -39.33
N LYS A 55 17.99 14.52 -39.73
CA LYS A 55 17.78 13.06 -39.87
C LYS A 55 17.58 12.40 -38.49
N GLU A 56 18.36 12.79 -37.52
CA GLU A 56 18.35 12.23 -36.18
C GLU A 56 17.06 12.61 -35.42
N VAL A 57 16.57 13.83 -35.55
CA VAL A 57 15.32 14.27 -34.91
C VAL A 57 14.13 13.41 -35.35
N MET A 58 14.02 13.16 -36.66
CA MET A 58 12.94 12.34 -37.23
C MET A 58 13.01 10.87 -36.80
N ILE A 59 14.20 10.37 -36.56
CA ILE A 59 14.45 9.04 -36.03
C ILE A 59 13.95 8.96 -34.59
N PHE A 60 14.32 9.90 -33.73
CA PHE A 60 14.01 9.90 -32.32
C PHE A 60 12.54 10.15 -32.01
N CYS A 61 11.82 10.98 -32.79
CA CYS A 61 10.38 11.19 -32.63
C CYS A 61 9.54 9.91 -32.83
N ASN A 62 10.06 8.93 -33.56
CA ASN A 62 9.34 7.67 -33.79
C ASN A 62 9.27 6.80 -32.51
N ILE A 63 10.26 6.89 -31.60
CA ILE A 63 10.30 6.06 -30.39
C ILE A 63 9.07 6.30 -29.51
N PRO A 64 8.72 7.53 -29.08
CA PRO A 64 7.51 7.80 -28.33
C PRO A 64 6.22 7.40 -29.06
N ILE A 65 6.14 7.62 -30.38
CA ILE A 65 4.98 7.25 -31.19
C ILE A 65 4.78 5.72 -31.21
N LEU A 66 5.84 4.95 -31.46
CA LEU A 66 5.77 3.48 -31.40
C LEU A 66 5.37 2.96 -30.02
N ILE A 67 5.86 3.58 -28.95
CA ILE A 67 5.49 3.23 -27.58
C ILE A 67 4.00 3.47 -27.34
N CYS A 68 3.40 4.55 -27.88
CA CYS A 68 1.95 4.77 -27.78
C CYS A 68 1.16 3.59 -28.36
N TYR A 69 1.51 3.13 -29.57
CA TYR A 69 0.83 1.99 -30.17
C TYR A 69 1.04 0.69 -29.38
N LEU A 70 2.24 0.45 -28.89
CA LEU A 70 2.58 -0.73 -28.09
C LEU A 70 1.89 -0.76 -26.73
N LYS A 71 1.64 0.40 -26.13
CA LYS A 71 0.87 0.54 -24.89
C LYS A 71 -0.64 0.69 -25.12
N LYS A 72 -1.10 0.53 -26.37
CA LYS A 72 -2.50 0.62 -26.82
C LYS A 72 -3.15 2.00 -26.67
N GLU A 73 -2.34 3.05 -26.53
CA GLU A 73 -2.77 4.46 -26.52
C GLU A 73 -2.76 5.02 -27.96
N TRP A 74 -3.51 4.39 -28.87
CA TRP A 74 -3.47 4.67 -30.31
C TRP A 74 -3.88 6.11 -30.66
N MET A 75 -4.85 6.71 -29.92
CA MET A 75 -5.25 8.10 -30.15
C MET A 75 -4.10 9.07 -29.92
N LEU A 76 -3.34 8.87 -28.81
CA LEU A 76 -2.15 9.65 -28.54
C LEU A 76 -1.09 9.44 -29.64
N GLY A 77 -0.91 8.18 -30.08
CA GLY A 77 -0.01 7.87 -31.20
C GLY A 77 -0.34 8.63 -32.49
N VAL A 78 -1.63 8.77 -32.82
CA VAL A 78 -2.08 9.56 -34.00
C VAL A 78 -1.79 11.05 -33.78
N ILE A 79 -2.11 11.61 -32.61
CA ILE A 79 -1.86 13.03 -32.30
C ILE A 79 -0.37 13.35 -32.43
N LEU A 80 0.50 12.53 -31.83
CA LEU A 80 1.95 12.72 -31.91
C LEU A 80 2.48 12.56 -33.34
N SER A 81 1.88 11.66 -34.14
CA SER A 81 2.23 11.50 -35.55
C SER A 81 1.91 12.77 -36.36
N ILE A 82 0.75 13.38 -36.13
CA ILE A 82 0.35 14.64 -36.79
C ILE A 82 1.32 15.77 -36.39
N LEU A 83 1.68 15.87 -35.09
CA LEU A 83 2.65 16.87 -34.63
C LEU A 83 4.05 16.64 -35.26
N ALA A 84 4.47 15.38 -35.38
CA ALA A 84 5.74 15.05 -36.04
C ALA A 84 5.74 15.44 -37.53
N ILE A 85 4.62 15.22 -38.25
CA ILE A 85 4.46 15.62 -39.68
C ILE A 85 4.55 17.15 -39.79
N PHE A 86 3.82 17.88 -38.93
CA PHE A 86 3.83 19.34 -38.94
C PHE A 86 5.23 19.91 -38.65
N ASN A 87 5.92 19.41 -37.64
CA ASN A 87 7.28 19.84 -37.31
C ASN A 87 8.27 19.52 -38.45
N GLY A 88 8.15 18.31 -39.04
CA GLY A 88 8.98 17.89 -40.15
C GLY A 88 8.83 18.77 -41.40
N TYR A 89 7.59 19.17 -41.69
CA TYR A 89 7.30 20.07 -42.80
C TYR A 89 7.83 21.49 -42.54
N VAL A 90 7.51 22.08 -41.38
CA VAL A 90 7.85 23.48 -41.08
C VAL A 90 9.33 23.70 -40.84
N LYS A 91 10.00 22.81 -40.11
CA LYS A 91 11.42 23.01 -39.73
C LYS A 91 12.41 22.42 -40.70
N TYR A 92 12.04 21.39 -41.44
CA TYR A 92 13.00 20.60 -42.25
C TYR A 92 12.62 20.40 -43.71
N ASP A 93 11.53 21.00 -44.18
CA ASP A 93 11.02 20.93 -45.56
C ASP A 93 10.91 19.48 -46.10
N ILE A 94 10.36 18.59 -45.24
CA ILE A 94 10.19 17.18 -45.64
C ILE A 94 8.93 17.02 -46.47
N ASN A 95 8.98 16.09 -47.43
CA ASN A 95 7.81 15.74 -48.20
C ASN A 95 6.71 15.15 -47.30
N ILE A 96 5.64 15.94 -47.11
CA ILE A 96 4.52 15.62 -46.23
C ILE A 96 3.84 14.30 -46.60
N TYR A 97 3.78 13.95 -47.87
CA TYR A 97 3.15 12.72 -48.38
C TYR A 97 3.89 11.47 -47.89
N ILE A 98 5.22 11.51 -47.85
CA ILE A 98 6.06 10.39 -47.36
C ILE A 98 5.79 10.14 -45.90
N MET A 99 5.74 11.21 -45.09
CA MET A 99 5.45 11.09 -43.66
C MET A 99 4.05 10.57 -43.37
N ILE A 100 3.04 11.07 -44.11
CA ILE A 100 1.65 10.59 -43.98
C ILE A 100 1.58 9.09 -44.23
N VAL A 101 2.17 8.62 -45.36
CA VAL A 101 2.14 7.18 -45.70
C VAL A 101 2.83 6.32 -44.62
N LYS A 102 3.94 6.78 -44.06
CA LYS A 102 4.67 6.12 -42.99
C LYS A 102 3.79 5.95 -41.74
N PHE A 103 3.22 7.02 -41.24
CA PHE A 103 2.41 6.98 -40.00
C PHE A 103 1.07 6.25 -40.19
N LEU A 104 0.47 6.33 -41.39
CA LEU A 104 -0.68 5.49 -41.75
C LEU A 104 -0.29 4.00 -41.75
N GLY A 105 0.91 3.64 -42.19
CA GLY A 105 1.43 2.28 -42.10
C GLY A 105 1.48 1.77 -40.64
N TYR A 106 1.91 2.59 -39.72
CA TYR A 106 1.88 2.21 -38.27
C TYR A 106 0.46 2.01 -37.76
N LEU A 107 -0.47 2.89 -38.12
CA LEU A 107 -1.87 2.80 -37.71
C LEU A 107 -2.55 1.54 -38.28
N ILE A 108 -2.36 1.24 -39.55
CA ILE A 108 -2.89 0.04 -40.23
C ILE A 108 -2.31 -1.23 -39.54
N CYS A 109 -1.00 -1.24 -39.31
CA CYS A 109 -0.32 -2.33 -38.64
C CYS A 109 -0.90 -2.55 -37.22
N TYR A 110 -1.13 -1.47 -36.47
CA TYR A 110 -1.74 -1.55 -35.14
C TYR A 110 -3.14 -2.18 -35.21
N PHE A 111 -4.03 -1.69 -36.03
CA PHE A 111 -5.40 -2.21 -36.13
C PHE A 111 -5.45 -3.66 -36.59
N SER A 112 -4.55 -4.07 -37.47
CA SER A 112 -4.45 -5.44 -37.98
C SER A 112 -3.94 -6.42 -36.90
N LEU A 113 -3.05 -5.98 -36.04
CA LEU A 113 -2.34 -6.86 -35.11
C LEU A 113 -2.86 -6.79 -33.66
N ARG A 114 -3.60 -5.76 -33.25
CA ARG A 114 -3.96 -5.47 -31.86
C ARG A 114 -4.65 -6.61 -31.08
N LYS A 115 -5.26 -7.56 -31.79
CA LYS A 115 -5.96 -8.71 -31.21
C LYS A 115 -5.07 -9.95 -31.04
N ARG A 116 -3.84 -9.96 -31.60
CA ARG A 116 -2.95 -11.12 -31.54
C ARG A 116 -2.23 -11.21 -30.19
N LYS A 117 -1.97 -12.43 -29.72
CA LYS A 117 -1.21 -12.68 -28.47
C LYS A 117 0.22 -12.11 -28.55
N ASP A 118 0.85 -12.22 -29.72
CA ASP A 118 2.23 -11.76 -29.96
C ASP A 118 2.30 -10.33 -30.49
N PHE A 119 1.27 -9.52 -30.23
CA PHE A 119 1.12 -8.16 -30.75
C PHE A 119 2.39 -7.33 -30.63
N ASN A 120 2.97 -7.22 -29.43
CA ASN A 120 4.12 -6.34 -29.19
C ASN A 120 5.36 -6.74 -30.02
N SER A 121 5.65 -8.03 -30.11
CA SER A 121 6.81 -8.53 -30.85
C SER A 121 6.62 -8.34 -32.36
N LEU A 122 5.43 -8.66 -32.88
CA LEU A 122 5.13 -8.59 -34.29
C LEU A 122 5.01 -7.14 -34.76
N PHE A 123 4.35 -6.28 -34.00
CA PHE A 123 4.23 -4.85 -34.28
C PHE A 123 5.61 -4.18 -34.34
N LEU A 124 6.50 -4.48 -33.37
CA LEU A 124 7.86 -3.93 -33.35
C LEU A 124 8.65 -4.33 -34.59
N LYS A 125 8.59 -5.59 -35.02
CA LYS A 125 9.29 -6.10 -36.22
C LYS A 125 8.78 -5.42 -37.48
N ILE A 126 7.45 -5.33 -37.64
CA ILE A 126 6.85 -4.73 -38.86
C ILE A 126 7.08 -3.22 -38.89
N SER A 127 6.98 -2.54 -37.71
CA SER A 127 7.28 -1.10 -37.65
C SER A 127 8.74 -0.80 -38.01
N ALA A 128 9.69 -1.66 -37.62
CA ALA A 128 11.10 -1.53 -38.00
C ALA A 128 11.30 -1.68 -39.53
N VAL A 129 10.59 -2.63 -40.16
CA VAL A 129 10.62 -2.79 -41.63
C VAL A 129 10.04 -1.56 -42.35
N ILE A 130 8.88 -1.08 -41.91
CA ILE A 130 8.26 0.14 -42.41
C ILE A 130 9.26 1.31 -42.33
N GLN A 131 9.85 1.48 -41.15
CA GLN A 131 10.80 2.55 -40.93
C GLN A 131 12.04 2.44 -41.82
N GLY A 132 12.65 1.25 -41.89
CA GLY A 132 13.79 0.98 -42.75
C GLY A 132 13.49 1.31 -44.23
N PHE A 133 12.30 0.94 -44.72
CA PHE A 133 11.85 1.27 -46.06
C PHE A 133 11.79 2.80 -46.31
N PHE A 134 11.17 3.54 -45.39
CA PHE A 134 11.03 5.00 -45.55
C PHE A 134 12.37 5.73 -45.41
N ILE A 135 13.25 5.31 -44.52
CA ILE A 135 14.60 5.88 -44.43
C ILE A 135 15.39 5.59 -45.70
N SER A 136 15.31 4.36 -46.25
CA SER A 136 15.96 3.99 -47.51
C SER A 136 15.46 4.82 -48.70
N PHE A 137 14.14 5.01 -48.78
CA PHE A 137 13.51 5.81 -49.83
C PHE A 137 13.95 7.28 -49.75
N GLU A 138 14.03 7.85 -48.58
CA GLU A 138 14.46 9.23 -48.34
C GLU A 138 15.94 9.44 -48.67
N TYR A 139 16.80 8.47 -48.40
CA TYR A 139 18.20 8.48 -48.82
C TYR A 139 18.32 8.41 -50.33
N PHE A 140 17.53 7.53 -50.99
CA PHE A 140 17.54 7.41 -52.46
C PHE A 140 17.13 8.69 -53.15
N MET A 141 16.14 9.41 -52.64
CA MET A 141 15.64 10.67 -53.25
C MET A 141 16.63 11.84 -53.07
N ARG A 142 17.58 11.79 -52.14
CA ARG A 142 18.55 12.87 -51.88
C ARG A 142 19.92 12.70 -52.51
N THR A 143 20.09 11.72 -53.41
CA THR A 143 21.25 11.54 -54.34
C THR A 143 22.64 11.37 -53.73
N ASP A 144 22.81 11.03 -52.49
CA ASP A 144 24.09 10.62 -51.92
C ASP A 144 24.30 9.11 -52.07
N ASN A 145 24.73 8.66 -53.25
CA ASN A 145 24.85 7.25 -53.63
C ASN A 145 26.17 6.61 -53.16
N GLY A 146 26.59 6.85 -51.94
CA GLY A 146 27.78 6.20 -51.36
C GLY A 146 27.48 4.98 -50.49
N ILE A 147 28.39 4.02 -50.43
CA ILE A 147 28.31 2.84 -49.52
C ILE A 147 28.13 3.28 -48.09
N ASP A 148 28.76 4.41 -47.69
CA ASP A 148 28.65 4.99 -46.36
C ASP A 148 27.22 5.38 -45.99
N SER A 149 26.41 5.83 -46.94
CA SER A 149 25.00 6.17 -46.74
C SER A 149 24.15 4.95 -46.43
N ILE A 150 24.42 3.82 -47.09
CA ILE A 150 23.71 2.54 -46.82
C ILE A 150 24.05 1.98 -45.44
N LEU A 151 25.33 2.08 -45.06
CA LEU A 151 25.80 1.61 -43.75
C LEU A 151 25.20 2.42 -42.61
N LYS A 152 25.12 3.75 -42.77
CA LYS A 152 24.51 4.65 -41.80
C LYS A 152 23.01 4.35 -41.64
N LEU A 153 22.28 4.14 -42.72
CA LEU A 153 20.87 3.75 -42.74
C LEU A 153 20.61 2.45 -41.96
N PHE A 154 21.45 1.45 -42.17
CA PHE A 154 21.36 0.19 -41.45
C PHE A 154 21.59 0.36 -39.95
N MET A 155 22.59 1.14 -39.58
CA MET A 155 22.87 1.47 -38.18
C MET A 155 21.72 2.23 -37.50
N ASP A 156 21.12 3.23 -38.18
CA ASP A 156 20.00 4.03 -37.68
C ASP A 156 18.76 3.14 -37.43
N THR A 157 18.47 2.22 -38.37
CA THR A 157 17.33 1.29 -38.21
C THR A 157 17.51 0.32 -37.05
N ILE A 158 18.72 -0.24 -36.91
CA ILE A 158 19.06 -1.11 -35.75
C ILE A 158 18.94 -0.36 -34.44
N MET A 159 19.44 0.86 -34.40
CA MET A 159 19.43 1.68 -33.20
C MET A 159 18.00 1.97 -32.72
N ILE A 160 17.09 2.35 -33.63
CA ILE A 160 15.70 2.61 -33.28
C ILE A 160 15.02 1.34 -32.78
N TYR A 161 15.25 0.21 -33.46
CA TYR A 161 14.72 -1.08 -33.04
C TYR A 161 15.21 -1.43 -31.64
N PHE A 162 16.50 -1.31 -31.36
CA PHE A 162 17.11 -1.59 -30.06
C PHE A 162 16.56 -0.66 -28.98
N MET A 163 16.43 0.64 -29.28
CA MET A 163 15.91 1.62 -28.31
C MET A 163 14.44 1.43 -27.98
N THR A 164 13.60 1.18 -28.98
CA THR A 164 12.18 0.86 -28.71
C THR A 164 12.04 -0.43 -27.91
N PHE A 165 12.85 -1.44 -28.22
CA PHE A 165 12.91 -2.68 -27.44
C PHE A 165 13.36 -2.43 -26.00
N PHE A 166 14.42 -1.62 -25.79
CA PHE A 166 14.93 -1.27 -24.47
C PHE A 166 13.89 -0.51 -23.63
N CYS A 167 13.22 0.48 -24.22
CA CYS A 167 12.14 1.20 -23.56
C CYS A 167 10.99 0.27 -23.13
N LEU A 168 10.58 -0.66 -24.01
CA LEU A 168 9.58 -1.66 -23.69
C LEU A 168 10.02 -2.60 -22.57
N TYR A 169 11.29 -2.97 -22.58
CA TYR A 169 11.88 -3.80 -21.51
C TYR A 169 11.79 -3.08 -20.17
N LEU A 170 12.13 -1.78 -20.11
CA LEU A 170 12.02 -0.97 -18.90
C LEU A 170 10.58 -0.89 -18.39
N PHE A 171 9.60 -0.68 -19.27
CA PHE A 171 8.19 -0.68 -18.87
C PHE A 171 7.73 -2.03 -18.32
N ARG A 172 8.12 -3.14 -18.96
CA ARG A 172 7.80 -4.50 -18.47
C ARG A 172 8.46 -4.79 -17.15
N LEU A 173 9.69 -4.32 -16.96
CA LEU A 173 10.42 -4.47 -15.70
C LEU A 173 9.67 -3.77 -14.55
N GLY A 174 9.21 -2.53 -14.77
CA GLY A 174 8.42 -1.79 -13.78
C GLY A 174 7.11 -2.48 -13.43
N GLU A 175 6.36 -2.97 -14.43
CA GLU A 175 5.13 -3.75 -14.21
C GLU A 175 5.40 -5.03 -13.42
N ARG A 176 6.50 -5.73 -13.72
CA ARG A 176 6.89 -6.96 -13.03
C ARG A 176 7.29 -6.71 -11.58
N ILE A 177 8.08 -5.67 -11.31
CA ILE A 177 8.48 -5.28 -9.95
C ILE A 177 7.22 -4.95 -9.12
N THR A 178 6.29 -4.19 -9.69
CA THR A 178 5.04 -3.83 -9.01
C THR A 178 4.20 -5.07 -8.68
N CYS A 179 4.06 -6.01 -9.62
CA CYS A 179 3.32 -7.25 -9.41
C CYS A 179 3.97 -8.09 -8.30
N LEU A 180 5.30 -8.28 -8.36
CA LEU A 180 6.05 -9.02 -7.33
C LEU A 180 5.89 -8.42 -5.94
N TYR A 181 5.88 -7.09 -5.83
CA TYR A 181 5.69 -6.44 -4.54
C TYR A 181 4.29 -6.68 -3.97
N ILE A 182 3.25 -6.61 -4.82
CA ILE A 182 1.87 -6.91 -4.41
C ILE A 182 1.76 -8.37 -3.94
N ASP A 183 2.36 -9.30 -4.68
CA ASP A 183 2.34 -10.73 -4.32
C ASP A 183 3.11 -10.98 -3.02
N MET A 184 4.27 -10.34 -2.83
CA MET A 184 5.02 -10.43 -1.56
C MET A 184 4.23 -9.91 -0.36
N ASN A 185 3.50 -8.80 -0.52
CA ASN A 185 2.66 -8.28 0.56
C ASN A 185 1.51 -9.23 0.89
N LYS A 186 0.86 -9.84 -0.11
CA LYS A 186 -0.18 -10.86 0.11
C LYS A 186 0.38 -12.06 0.87
N ILE A 187 1.54 -12.58 0.45
CA ILE A 187 2.20 -13.70 1.13
C ILE A 187 2.55 -13.33 2.57
N LYS A 188 2.99 -12.08 2.82
CA LYS A 188 3.28 -11.60 4.17
C LYS A 188 2.04 -11.56 5.05
N GLU A 189 0.90 -11.09 4.52
CA GLU A 189 -0.39 -11.10 5.22
C GLU A 189 -0.89 -12.52 5.50
N GLU A 190 -0.82 -13.42 4.50
CA GLU A 190 -1.18 -14.84 4.66
C GLU A 190 -0.31 -15.52 5.72
N ASN A 191 1.00 -15.27 5.74
CA ASN A 191 1.91 -15.81 6.75
C ASN A 191 1.62 -15.23 8.15
N LYS A 192 1.27 -13.93 8.25
CA LYS A 192 0.85 -13.31 9.50
C LYS A 192 -0.39 -14.02 10.06
N LEU A 193 -1.38 -14.24 9.19
CA LEU A 193 -2.62 -14.95 9.58
C LEU A 193 -2.34 -16.41 9.97
N LYS A 194 -1.52 -17.14 9.20
CA LYS A 194 -1.14 -18.53 9.48
C LYS A 194 -0.43 -18.68 10.82
N ASN A 195 0.50 -17.78 11.12
CA ASN A 195 1.21 -17.75 12.40
C ASN A 195 0.26 -17.43 13.56
N SER A 196 -0.72 -16.55 13.33
CA SER A 196 -1.74 -16.22 14.32
C SER A 196 -2.66 -17.40 14.60
N LEU A 197 -3.09 -18.15 13.57
CA LEU A 197 -3.87 -19.38 13.71
C LEU A 197 -3.11 -20.48 14.47
N PHE A 198 -1.79 -20.61 14.22
CA PHE A 198 -0.96 -21.55 14.94
C PHE A 198 -0.90 -21.22 16.44
N LYS A 199 -0.65 -19.95 16.78
CA LYS A 199 -0.68 -19.47 18.17
C LYS A 199 -2.04 -19.70 18.82
N LEU A 200 -3.14 -19.34 18.13
CA LEU A 200 -4.51 -19.58 18.60
C LEU A 200 -4.74 -21.04 18.96
N THR A 201 -4.30 -21.95 18.08
CA THR A 201 -4.44 -23.41 18.33
C THR A 201 -3.73 -23.83 19.62
N HIS A 202 -2.54 -23.28 19.87
CA HIS A 202 -1.80 -23.56 21.13
C HIS A 202 -2.51 -22.98 22.35
N GLU A 203 -3.01 -21.73 22.26
CA GLU A 203 -3.71 -21.06 23.36
C GLU A 203 -5.06 -21.71 23.71
N ILE A 204 -5.75 -22.31 22.75
CA ILE A 204 -6.98 -23.09 22.99
C ILE A 204 -6.65 -24.49 23.54
N LYS A 205 -5.57 -25.12 23.04
CA LYS A 205 -5.19 -26.46 23.50
C LYS A 205 -4.86 -26.50 25.00
N ASN A 206 -4.25 -25.43 25.53
CA ASN A 206 -3.82 -25.37 26.94
C ASN A 206 -5.01 -25.48 27.91
N PRO A 207 -6.06 -24.60 27.86
CA PRO A 207 -7.21 -24.70 28.74
C PRO A 207 -7.99 -26.02 28.54
N LEU A 208 -8.09 -26.54 27.31
CA LEU A 208 -8.71 -27.83 27.06
C LEU A 208 -7.94 -29.00 27.70
N ALA A 209 -6.60 -28.93 27.74
CA ALA A 209 -5.82 -29.93 28.45
C ALA A 209 -6.04 -29.87 29.97
N VAL A 210 -6.18 -28.66 30.53
CA VAL A 210 -6.54 -28.46 31.94
C VAL A 210 -7.95 -29.02 32.23
N CYS A 211 -8.94 -28.70 31.38
CA CYS A 211 -10.28 -29.27 31.51
C CYS A 211 -10.28 -30.80 31.52
N LYS A 212 -9.55 -31.41 30.56
CA LYS A 212 -9.43 -32.86 30.50
C LYS A 212 -8.82 -33.43 31.78
N GLY A 213 -7.73 -32.84 32.28
CA GLY A 213 -7.08 -33.28 33.51
C GLY A 213 -8.02 -33.24 34.71
N TYR A 214 -8.80 -32.19 34.90
CA TYR A 214 -9.79 -32.08 35.99
C TYR A 214 -10.97 -33.01 35.80
N ILE A 215 -11.44 -33.29 34.57
CA ILE A 215 -12.47 -34.28 34.30
C ILE A 215 -12.00 -35.67 34.74
N ASP A 216 -10.75 -36.04 34.39
CA ASP A 216 -10.16 -37.34 34.75
C ASP A 216 -9.98 -37.51 36.29
N MET A 217 -9.96 -36.39 37.05
CA MET A 217 -9.82 -36.35 38.50
C MET A 217 -11.17 -36.31 39.25
N ILE A 218 -12.31 -36.21 38.58
CA ILE A 218 -13.63 -36.18 39.21
C ILE A 218 -13.90 -37.54 39.89
N ASN A 219 -14.17 -37.48 41.18
CA ASN A 219 -14.61 -38.65 41.97
C ASN A 219 -16.00 -38.36 42.55
N LEU A 220 -16.95 -39.26 42.27
CA LEU A 220 -18.33 -39.13 42.78
C LEU A 220 -18.47 -39.32 44.29
N ASP A 221 -17.48 -39.93 44.93
CA ASP A 221 -17.47 -40.12 46.38
C ASP A 221 -17.05 -38.83 47.14
N ASP A 222 -16.39 -37.87 46.45
CA ASP A 222 -15.98 -36.58 47.03
C ASP A 222 -16.69 -35.44 46.26
N ILE A 223 -17.92 -35.17 46.66
CA ILE A 223 -18.81 -34.19 46.00
C ILE A 223 -18.24 -32.78 46.07
N ASP A 224 -17.64 -32.37 47.18
CA ASP A 224 -17.14 -31.00 47.36
C ASP A 224 -15.91 -30.71 46.49
N LYS A 225 -15.03 -31.69 46.35
CA LYS A 225 -13.86 -31.60 45.49
C LYS A 225 -14.30 -31.60 44.04
N SER A 226 -15.26 -32.46 43.66
CA SER A 226 -15.82 -32.52 42.34
C SER A 226 -16.51 -31.20 41.93
N LYS A 227 -17.24 -30.53 42.82
CA LYS A 227 -17.81 -29.20 42.58
C LYS A 227 -16.74 -28.15 42.29
N ARG A 228 -15.59 -28.17 42.99
CA ARG A 228 -14.47 -27.27 42.73
C ARG A 228 -13.89 -27.51 41.34
N TYR A 229 -13.70 -28.76 40.95
CA TYR A 229 -13.19 -29.12 39.61
C TYR A 229 -14.13 -28.66 38.49
N ILE A 230 -15.44 -28.82 38.66
CA ILE A 230 -16.45 -28.32 37.72
C ILE A 230 -16.34 -26.79 37.57
N GLY A 231 -16.14 -26.05 38.68
CA GLY A 231 -15.91 -24.61 38.63
C GLY A 231 -14.70 -24.21 37.83
N ILE A 232 -13.57 -24.94 38.01
CA ILE A 232 -12.33 -24.70 37.24
C ILE A 232 -12.56 -25.02 35.75
N ILE A 233 -13.18 -26.14 35.44
CA ILE A 233 -13.51 -26.55 34.05
C ILE A 233 -14.38 -25.47 33.38
N LYS A 234 -15.40 -24.96 34.06
CA LYS A 234 -16.25 -23.90 33.50
C LYS A 234 -15.44 -22.64 33.19
N ASN A 235 -14.58 -22.18 34.08
CA ASN A 235 -13.74 -21.00 33.89
C ASN A 235 -12.79 -21.18 32.69
N GLU A 236 -12.19 -22.37 32.49
CA GLU A 236 -11.29 -22.65 31.37
C GLU A 236 -12.03 -22.74 30.04
N ILE A 237 -13.27 -23.23 30.04
CA ILE A 237 -14.12 -23.21 28.84
C ILE A 237 -14.49 -21.76 28.49
N ASP A 238 -14.93 -20.94 29.43
CA ASP A 238 -15.25 -19.54 29.24
C ASP A 238 -14.04 -18.76 28.71
N ARG A 239 -12.85 -19.06 29.26
CA ARG A 239 -11.58 -18.50 28.75
C ARG A 239 -11.33 -18.88 27.31
N SER A 240 -11.52 -20.17 26.93
CA SER A 240 -11.34 -20.64 25.56
C SER A 240 -12.28 -19.93 24.57
N LEU A 241 -13.55 -19.74 24.98
CA LEU A 241 -14.55 -19.04 24.19
C LEU A 241 -14.18 -17.57 24.00
N ASN A 242 -13.67 -16.90 25.04
CA ASN A 242 -13.21 -15.52 24.93
C ASN A 242 -12.02 -15.38 23.97
N ILE A 243 -11.03 -16.29 24.03
CA ILE A 243 -9.91 -16.31 23.08
C ILE A 243 -10.41 -16.46 21.64
N MET A 244 -11.39 -17.35 21.40
CA MET A 244 -11.98 -17.54 20.07
C MET A 244 -12.71 -16.29 19.58
N ASN A 245 -13.52 -15.65 20.44
CA ASN A 245 -14.26 -14.45 20.09
C ASN A 245 -13.32 -13.28 19.79
N ASP A 246 -12.32 -13.04 20.64
CA ASP A 246 -11.31 -12.01 20.42
C ASP A 246 -10.54 -12.21 19.10
N PHE A 247 -10.22 -13.48 18.78
CA PHE A 247 -9.56 -13.79 17.50
C PHE A 247 -10.49 -13.61 16.30
N MET A 248 -11.78 -13.95 16.42
CA MET A 248 -12.76 -13.71 15.36
C MET A 248 -12.93 -12.21 15.08
N ASP A 249 -12.96 -11.40 16.14
CA ASP A 249 -13.01 -9.95 16.01
C ASP A 249 -11.74 -9.39 15.34
N TYR A 250 -10.57 -9.89 15.73
CA TYR A 250 -9.31 -9.54 15.08
C TYR A 250 -9.27 -9.92 13.58
N SER A 251 -9.76 -11.11 13.22
CA SER A 251 -9.71 -11.61 11.84
C SER A 251 -10.68 -10.93 10.89
N LYS A 252 -11.73 -10.27 11.41
CA LYS A 252 -12.82 -9.66 10.66
C LYS A 252 -12.92 -8.15 10.85
N ILE A 253 -11.80 -7.46 11.10
CA ILE A 253 -11.83 -6.00 11.25
C ILE A 253 -12.33 -5.36 9.96
N LYS A 254 -13.62 -5.03 9.94
CA LYS A 254 -14.26 -4.16 8.96
C LYS A 254 -14.65 -2.88 9.67
N ILE A 255 -14.29 -1.75 9.10
CA ILE A 255 -14.56 -0.43 9.65
C ILE A 255 -15.69 0.21 8.84
N ASN A 256 -16.79 0.51 9.51
CA ASN A 256 -17.87 1.30 8.97
C ASN A 256 -17.65 2.76 9.39
N ARG A 257 -17.04 3.55 8.51
CA ARG A 257 -16.72 4.95 8.84
C ARG A 257 -17.97 5.82 8.77
N GLU A 258 -18.25 6.49 9.87
CA GLU A 258 -19.27 7.53 10.01
C GLU A 258 -18.67 8.75 10.71
N LEU A 259 -19.29 9.90 10.55
CA LEU A 259 -18.90 11.10 11.28
C LEU A 259 -19.56 11.06 12.65
N PHE A 260 -18.78 11.04 13.72
CA PHE A 260 -19.30 11.05 15.08
C PHE A 260 -18.47 11.98 15.98
N ASP A 261 -19.03 12.33 17.12
CA ASP A 261 -18.36 13.16 18.13
C ASP A 261 -17.59 12.28 19.13
N MET A 262 -16.25 12.44 19.15
CA MET A 262 -15.35 11.72 20.04
C MET A 262 -15.60 12.08 21.52
N VAL A 263 -16.05 13.30 21.81
CA VAL A 263 -16.34 13.72 23.18
C VAL A 263 -17.49 12.90 23.73
N VAL A 264 -18.57 12.73 22.96
CA VAL A 264 -19.72 11.89 23.35
C VAL A 264 -19.32 10.44 23.62
N LEU A 265 -18.44 9.90 22.78
CA LEU A 265 -17.93 8.53 22.95
C LEU A 265 -17.15 8.40 24.27
N LEU A 266 -16.27 9.35 24.56
CA LEU A 266 -15.45 9.32 25.78
C LEU A 266 -16.27 9.59 27.04
N ASP A 267 -17.26 10.48 26.98
CA ASP A 267 -18.22 10.75 28.07
C ASP A 267 -18.99 9.48 28.42
N GLU A 268 -19.54 8.77 27.41
CA GLU A 268 -20.23 7.49 27.63
C GLU A 268 -19.34 6.44 28.33
N ILE A 269 -18.08 6.34 27.89
CA ILE A 269 -17.12 5.40 28.48
C ILE A 269 -16.79 5.82 29.91
N TYR A 270 -16.54 7.11 30.15
CA TYR A 270 -16.22 7.63 31.48
C TYR A 270 -17.35 7.33 32.47
N ASP A 271 -18.59 7.62 32.11
CA ASP A 271 -19.76 7.38 32.99
C ASP A 271 -19.92 5.89 33.33
N ASN A 272 -19.77 5.01 32.34
CA ASN A 272 -19.86 3.58 32.52
C ASN A 272 -18.78 3.05 33.47
N PHE A 273 -17.54 3.49 33.34
CA PHE A 273 -16.44 3.04 34.20
C PHE A 273 -16.46 3.69 35.58
N LYS A 274 -16.92 4.92 35.73
CA LYS A 274 -17.05 5.61 37.00
C LYS A 274 -17.89 4.80 37.99
N ILE A 275 -19.03 4.26 37.55
CA ILE A 275 -19.90 3.40 38.37
C ILE A 275 -19.18 2.12 38.79
N LEU A 276 -18.34 1.55 37.95
CA LEU A 276 -17.59 0.31 38.22
C LEU A 276 -16.40 0.52 39.17
N ILE A 277 -15.80 1.72 39.10
CA ILE A 277 -14.57 2.08 39.86
C ILE A 277 -14.86 2.63 41.25
N ASP A 278 -16.03 3.20 41.50
CA ASP A 278 -16.42 3.77 42.81
C ASP A 278 -16.19 2.80 43.98
N ASN A 279 -16.22 1.50 43.75
CA ASN A 279 -15.97 0.45 44.72
C ASN A 279 -14.48 0.06 44.87
N LYS A 280 -13.54 0.63 44.04
CA LYS A 280 -12.15 0.16 43.93
C LYS A 280 -11.10 1.14 44.49
N ASN A 281 -11.42 2.20 45.22
CA ASN A 281 -10.44 3.21 45.67
C ASN A 281 -9.53 3.76 44.55
N ILE A 282 -10.03 3.87 43.31
CA ILE A 282 -9.33 4.43 42.16
C ILE A 282 -9.94 5.80 41.86
N HIS A 283 -9.10 6.83 41.81
CA HIS A 283 -9.52 8.13 41.31
C HIS A 283 -9.53 8.12 39.79
N PHE A 284 -10.70 8.35 39.22
CA PHE A 284 -10.89 8.37 37.77
C PHE A 284 -11.24 9.77 37.32
N ASN A 285 -10.35 10.42 36.55
CA ASN A 285 -10.49 11.78 36.10
C ASN A 285 -10.62 11.82 34.59
N TYR A 286 -11.44 12.73 34.09
CA TYR A 286 -11.59 13.01 32.67
C TYR A 286 -11.39 14.50 32.40
N ASN A 287 -10.28 14.85 31.76
CA ASN A 287 -9.87 16.21 31.47
C ASN A 287 -10.09 16.50 29.97
N ASN A 288 -11.24 17.05 29.65
CA ASN A 288 -11.58 17.49 28.30
C ASN A 288 -11.84 19.02 28.30
N LYS A 289 -11.26 19.70 27.32
CA LYS A 289 -11.38 21.17 27.11
C LYS A 289 -12.31 21.52 25.95
N TYR A 290 -12.80 20.54 25.21
CA TYR A 290 -13.52 20.71 23.96
C TYR A 290 -15.00 20.37 24.16
N GLU A 291 -15.89 21.14 23.55
CA GLU A 291 -17.32 20.84 23.56
C GLU A 291 -17.66 19.70 22.60
N GLU A 292 -16.99 19.67 21.44
CA GLU A 292 -17.17 18.64 20.40
C GLU A 292 -15.88 18.41 19.59
N ILE A 293 -15.67 17.17 19.18
CA ILE A 293 -14.56 16.75 18.30
C ILE A 293 -15.09 15.73 17.30
N TYR A 294 -15.31 16.16 16.06
CA TYR A 294 -15.78 15.25 15.02
C TYR A 294 -14.65 14.46 14.39
N VAL A 295 -14.82 13.14 14.32
CA VAL A 295 -13.86 12.17 13.72
C VAL A 295 -14.60 11.29 12.73
N MET A 296 -13.94 10.97 11.59
CA MET A 296 -14.43 9.97 10.64
C MET A 296 -13.95 8.57 11.03
N GLY A 297 -14.82 7.78 11.65
CA GLY A 297 -14.45 6.45 12.15
C GLY A 297 -15.64 5.57 12.45
N ASP A 298 -15.36 4.39 12.98
CA ASP A 298 -16.35 3.42 13.45
C ASP A 298 -16.50 3.59 14.98
N TYR A 299 -17.64 4.13 15.41
CA TYR A 299 -17.94 4.44 16.79
C TYR A 299 -17.76 3.22 17.71
N GLU A 300 -18.37 2.09 17.37
CA GLU A 300 -18.35 0.87 18.18
C GLU A 300 -16.94 0.28 18.28
N ARG A 301 -16.18 0.30 17.19
CA ARG A 301 -14.80 -0.19 17.19
C ARG A 301 -13.86 0.70 18.00
N LEU A 302 -13.99 2.03 17.91
CA LEU A 302 -13.19 2.94 18.72
C LEU A 302 -13.60 2.89 20.20
N LYS A 303 -14.89 2.72 20.50
CA LYS A 303 -15.37 2.44 21.85
C LYS A 303 -14.71 1.18 22.43
N GLN A 304 -14.63 0.10 21.66
CA GLN A 304 -13.95 -1.14 22.04
C GLN A 304 -12.47 -0.89 22.38
N VAL A 305 -11.77 -0.03 21.62
CA VAL A 305 -10.37 0.36 21.89
C VAL A 305 -10.23 1.01 23.26
N PHE A 306 -10.99 2.06 23.52
CA PHE A 306 -10.88 2.80 24.80
C PHE A 306 -11.34 1.97 25.99
N VAL A 307 -12.39 1.19 25.85
CA VAL A 307 -12.83 0.23 26.88
C VAL A 307 -11.71 -0.75 27.24
N ASN A 308 -11.00 -1.29 26.24
CA ASN A 308 -9.89 -2.20 26.48
C ASN A 308 -8.70 -1.50 27.16
N ILE A 309 -8.35 -0.27 26.75
CA ILE A 309 -7.25 0.49 27.36
C ILE A 309 -7.57 0.79 28.84
N ILE A 310 -8.76 1.35 29.14
CA ILE A 310 -9.18 1.69 30.49
C ILE A 310 -9.26 0.44 31.40
N LYS A 311 -9.81 -0.67 30.86
CA LYS A 311 -9.83 -1.95 31.60
C LYS A 311 -8.42 -2.42 31.97
N ASN A 312 -7.46 -2.29 31.04
CA ASN A 312 -6.06 -2.63 31.30
C ASN A 312 -5.46 -1.74 32.40
N SER A 313 -5.73 -0.44 32.39
CA SER A 313 -5.30 0.50 33.46
C SER A 313 -5.89 0.16 34.79
N ILE A 314 -7.20 -0.18 34.86
CA ILE A 314 -7.86 -0.61 36.12
C ILE A 314 -7.23 -1.90 36.68
N GLU A 315 -6.90 -2.85 35.80
CA GLU A 315 -6.29 -4.13 36.18
C GLU A 315 -4.82 -3.99 36.59
N ALA A 316 -4.12 -2.93 36.12
CA ALA A 316 -2.75 -2.63 36.51
C ALA A 316 -2.63 -2.00 37.91
N ILE A 317 -3.74 -1.52 38.47
CA ILE A 317 -3.78 -0.89 39.78
C ILE A 317 -4.19 -1.92 40.85
N ASN A 318 -3.28 -2.22 41.78
CA ASN A 318 -3.52 -3.25 42.81
C ASN A 318 -4.45 -2.80 43.94
N ASN A 319 -4.28 -1.58 44.50
CA ASN A 319 -5.01 -1.15 45.69
C ASN A 319 -5.65 0.24 45.52
N LYS A 320 -4.81 1.28 45.48
CA LYS A 320 -5.20 2.67 45.28
C LYS A 320 -4.46 3.22 44.06
N GLY A 321 -5.12 4.01 43.23
CA GLY A 321 -4.48 4.60 42.11
C GLY A 321 -5.31 5.67 41.44
N ASN A 322 -4.72 6.23 40.39
CA ASN A 322 -5.33 7.25 39.56
C ASN A 322 -5.33 6.79 38.09
N ILE A 323 -6.40 7.11 37.42
CA ILE A 323 -6.51 6.98 35.93
C ILE A 323 -6.99 8.33 35.43
N ASP A 324 -6.21 8.91 34.55
CA ASP A 324 -6.51 10.20 33.93
C ASP A 324 -6.74 10.00 32.44
N ILE A 325 -7.87 10.48 31.91
CA ILE A 325 -8.14 10.59 30.48
C ILE A 325 -7.97 12.05 30.10
N ILE A 326 -7.05 12.32 29.16
CA ILE A 326 -6.73 13.66 28.68
C ILE A 326 -6.99 13.70 27.17
N VAL A 327 -7.71 14.73 26.70
CA VAL A 327 -7.98 14.92 25.28
C VAL A 327 -7.27 16.18 24.80
N GLU A 328 -6.45 16.02 23.75
CA GLU A 328 -5.79 17.12 23.07
C GLU A 328 -6.11 17.08 21.57
N LYS A 329 -6.19 18.25 20.95
CA LYS A 329 -6.54 18.39 19.54
C LYS A 329 -5.65 19.43 18.89
N ASN A 330 -5.18 19.11 17.70
CA ASN A 330 -4.58 20.08 16.77
C ASN A 330 -5.33 20.07 15.42
N ASP A 331 -4.86 20.80 14.41
CA ASP A 331 -5.53 20.93 13.11
C ASP A 331 -5.67 19.61 12.31
N LYS A 332 -4.96 18.57 12.68
CA LYS A 332 -4.88 17.34 11.87
C LYS A 332 -5.24 16.07 12.63
N ILE A 333 -5.04 16.06 13.94
CA ILE A 333 -5.22 14.89 14.76
C ILE A 333 -5.90 15.24 16.09
N VAL A 334 -6.66 14.29 16.62
CA VAL A 334 -7.05 14.22 18.01
C VAL A 334 -6.18 13.20 18.72
N GLU A 335 -5.66 13.56 19.87
CA GLU A 335 -4.86 12.73 20.76
C GLU A 335 -5.65 12.47 22.04
N VAL A 336 -5.89 11.19 22.33
CA VAL A 336 -6.53 10.74 23.57
C VAL A 336 -5.50 9.98 24.37
N ILE A 337 -5.16 10.51 25.54
CA ILE A 337 -4.16 9.97 26.46
C ILE A 337 -4.88 9.34 27.63
N VAL A 338 -4.60 8.05 27.90
CA VAL A 338 -5.04 7.36 29.11
C VAL A 338 -3.80 7.04 29.92
N GLN A 339 -3.70 7.66 31.10
CA GLN A 339 -2.56 7.51 32.00
C GLN A 339 -2.99 6.85 33.29
N ASP A 340 -2.27 5.83 33.72
CA ASP A 340 -2.44 5.18 35.05
C ASP A 340 -1.13 5.22 35.84
N ASN A 341 -1.25 5.11 37.16
CA ASN A 341 -0.13 4.94 38.10
C ASN A 341 -0.04 3.50 38.63
N GLY A 342 -0.38 2.52 37.80
CA GLY A 342 -0.33 1.10 38.11
C GLY A 342 1.09 0.54 38.19
N ILE A 343 1.20 -0.79 38.11
CA ILE A 343 2.49 -1.51 38.17
C ILE A 343 3.46 -1.17 37.05
N GLY A 344 2.99 -0.60 35.95
CA GLY A 344 3.79 -0.33 34.76
C GLY A 344 4.35 -1.59 34.07
N MET A 345 5.25 -1.37 33.12
CA MET A 345 5.89 -2.41 32.32
C MET A 345 7.41 -2.21 32.30
N ASN A 346 8.16 -3.31 32.31
CA ASN A 346 9.60 -3.28 32.02
C ASN A 346 9.87 -3.14 30.50
N GLU A 347 11.13 -2.97 30.09
CA GLU A 347 11.50 -2.76 28.69
C GLU A 347 11.10 -3.94 27.77
N ASP A 348 11.26 -5.18 28.24
CA ASP A 348 10.89 -6.38 27.49
C ASP A 348 9.38 -6.48 27.33
N GLU A 349 8.60 -6.20 28.38
CA GLU A 349 7.14 -6.17 28.33
C GLU A 349 6.64 -5.07 27.40
N LEU A 350 7.20 -3.88 27.50
CA LEU A 350 6.84 -2.74 26.64
C LEU A 350 7.13 -3.02 25.16
N SER A 351 8.26 -3.65 24.85
CA SER A 351 8.61 -4.01 23.48
C SER A 351 7.66 -5.03 22.86
N ASN A 352 7.05 -5.88 23.68
CA ASN A 352 6.16 -6.96 23.24
C ASN A 352 4.66 -6.65 23.44
N VAL A 353 4.28 -5.53 24.07
CA VAL A 353 2.90 -5.23 24.46
C VAL A 353 1.88 -5.28 23.30
N LYS A 354 2.29 -4.94 22.08
CA LYS A 354 1.46 -4.98 20.86
C LYS A 354 1.47 -6.34 20.16
N THR A 355 2.27 -7.30 20.65
CA THR A 355 2.39 -8.63 20.04
C THR A 355 1.17 -9.47 20.36
N MET A 356 0.57 -10.14 19.36
CA MET A 356 -0.57 -11.03 19.58
C MET A 356 -0.24 -12.15 20.58
N PHE A 357 -1.21 -12.44 21.45
CA PHE A 357 -1.12 -13.45 22.51
C PHE A 357 -0.04 -13.17 23.57
N TYR A 358 0.53 -11.97 23.58
CA TYR A 358 1.42 -11.56 24.64
C TYR A 358 0.61 -11.06 25.84
N THR A 359 0.79 -11.67 27.00
CA THR A 359 0.14 -11.29 28.25
C THR A 359 0.99 -11.70 29.45
N THR A 360 1.07 -10.84 30.43
CA THR A 360 1.64 -11.12 31.76
C THR A 360 0.56 -11.54 32.75
N LYS A 361 -0.73 -11.46 32.38
CA LYS A 361 -1.88 -11.78 33.23
C LYS A 361 -2.24 -13.26 33.09
N ARG A 362 -2.56 -13.91 34.19
CA ARG A 362 -2.93 -15.33 34.21
C ARG A 362 -4.17 -15.64 33.37
N ASP A 363 -5.17 -14.76 33.38
CA ASP A 363 -6.44 -14.95 32.70
C ASP A 363 -6.57 -14.08 31.45
N GLY A 364 -5.49 -13.39 31.04
CA GLY A 364 -5.47 -12.55 29.85
C GLY A 364 -5.41 -13.37 28.55
N THR A 365 -6.11 -12.91 27.50
CA THR A 365 -6.05 -13.51 26.16
C THR A 365 -4.84 -13.03 25.36
N GLY A 366 -4.22 -11.88 25.74
CA GLY A 366 -3.14 -11.24 25.00
C GLY A 366 -3.55 -10.70 23.61
N LEU A 367 -4.87 -10.62 23.35
CA LEU A 367 -5.41 -10.14 22.07
C LEU A 367 -5.92 -8.69 22.14
N GLY A 368 -6.34 -8.23 23.31
CA GLY A 368 -6.97 -6.92 23.44
C GLY A 368 -6.10 -5.77 22.94
N VAL A 369 -4.83 -5.70 23.37
CA VAL A 369 -3.90 -4.63 22.93
C VAL A 369 -3.61 -4.71 21.42
N SER A 370 -3.36 -5.91 20.90
CA SER A 370 -3.10 -6.09 19.48
C SER A 370 -4.34 -5.76 18.63
N LEU A 371 -5.55 -6.12 19.07
CA LEU A 371 -6.81 -5.75 18.43
C LEU A 371 -7.03 -4.23 18.43
N SER A 372 -6.81 -3.57 19.58
CA SER A 372 -6.90 -2.11 19.68
C SER A 372 -5.94 -1.42 18.71
N ASN A 373 -4.70 -1.90 18.60
CA ASN A 373 -3.73 -1.35 17.66
C ASN A 373 -4.17 -1.51 16.21
N GLU A 374 -4.68 -2.67 15.80
CA GLU A 374 -5.17 -2.90 14.43
C GLU A 374 -6.41 -2.04 14.11
N ILE A 375 -7.34 -1.87 15.05
CA ILE A 375 -8.50 -0.99 14.89
C ILE A 375 -8.06 0.46 14.65
N VAL A 376 -7.15 0.99 15.48
CA VAL A 376 -6.66 2.37 15.35
C VAL A 376 -5.87 2.56 14.05
N MET A 377 -5.01 1.62 13.67
CA MET A 377 -4.31 1.63 12.38
C MET A 377 -5.27 1.61 11.19
N ALA A 378 -6.36 0.84 11.27
CA ALA A 378 -7.38 0.81 10.23
C ALA A 378 -8.16 2.14 10.11
N HIS A 379 -8.17 2.97 11.16
CA HIS A 379 -8.67 4.36 11.14
C HIS A 379 -7.65 5.37 10.61
N GLY A 380 -6.41 4.94 10.33
CA GLY A 380 -5.32 5.82 9.89
C GLY A 380 -4.57 6.49 11.05
N GLY A 381 -4.80 6.01 12.27
CA GLY A 381 -4.16 6.46 13.50
C GLY A 381 -3.02 5.56 13.96
N ASP A 382 -2.51 5.82 15.15
CA ASP A 382 -1.52 5.00 15.84
C ASP A 382 -1.74 5.01 17.36
N ILE A 383 -1.24 3.96 18.04
CA ILE A 383 -1.22 3.87 19.50
C ILE A 383 0.23 3.84 19.97
N ILE A 384 0.57 4.68 20.95
CA ILE A 384 1.90 4.73 21.54
C ILE A 384 1.76 4.37 23.03
N TYR A 385 2.60 3.45 23.51
CA TYR A 385 2.71 3.09 24.92
C TYR A 385 4.01 3.63 25.50
N LYS A 386 3.93 4.36 26.61
CA LYS A 386 5.06 4.76 27.41
C LYS A 386 4.84 4.20 28.80
N SER A 387 5.79 3.45 29.33
CA SER A 387 5.64 2.81 30.65
C SER A 387 6.98 2.59 31.30
N ARG A 388 6.97 2.63 32.63
CA ARG A 388 8.10 2.25 33.45
C ARG A 388 7.61 1.44 34.65
N GLN A 389 8.29 0.35 34.95
CA GLN A 389 7.91 -0.53 36.02
C GLN A 389 7.85 0.24 37.37
N GLY A 390 6.72 0.15 38.09
CA GLY A 390 6.44 0.86 39.34
C GLY A 390 5.99 2.32 39.19
N GLU A 391 5.98 2.90 38.00
CA GLU A 391 5.56 4.29 37.76
C GLU A 391 4.20 4.39 37.06
N GLY A 392 3.76 3.32 36.37
CA GLY A 392 2.50 3.25 35.64
C GLY A 392 2.67 3.23 34.11
N THR A 393 1.57 3.46 33.39
CA THR A 393 1.51 3.42 31.93
C THR A 393 0.77 4.63 31.37
N GLU A 394 1.31 5.21 30.30
CA GLU A 394 0.67 6.21 29.46
C GLU A 394 0.38 5.59 28.09
N CYS A 395 -0.88 5.50 27.73
CA CYS A 395 -1.35 5.04 26.43
C CYS A 395 -1.89 6.21 25.63
N ILE A 396 -1.28 6.51 24.48
CA ILE A 396 -1.60 7.64 23.62
C ILE A 396 -2.23 7.10 22.33
N VAL A 397 -3.45 7.49 22.04
CA VAL A 397 -4.19 7.14 20.83
C VAL A 397 -4.30 8.37 19.94
N ASN A 398 -3.67 8.33 18.77
CA ASN A 398 -3.72 9.39 17.77
C ASN A 398 -4.70 9.00 16.66
N LEU A 399 -5.66 9.87 16.34
CA LEU A 399 -6.62 9.67 15.26
C LEU A 399 -6.65 10.90 14.33
N PRO A 400 -6.74 10.73 13.01
CA PRO A 400 -6.91 11.84 12.08
C PRO A 400 -8.31 12.47 12.22
N LEU A 401 -8.36 13.79 12.06
CA LEU A 401 -9.60 14.60 12.07
C LEU A 401 -10.22 14.69 10.68
#